data_1b0ab4e91ff9cd19c4a1c2052f82a3d3
#
_entry.id   1b0ab4e91ff9cd19c4a1c2052f82a3d3
#
_cell.length_a   1.000
_cell.length_b   1.000
_cell.length_c   1.000
_cell.angle_alpha   90.00
_cell.angle_beta   90.00
_cell.angle_gamma   90.00
#
_symmetry.space_group_name_H-M   'P 1'
#
loop_
_entity.id
_entity.type
_entity.pdbx_description
1 polymer ?
#
loop_
_entity_poly.entity_id
_entity_poly.type
_entity_poly.pdbx_seq_one_letter_code
_entity_poly.pdbx_strand_id
1 'polypeptide(L)'
;RAASGHPGLPMGAATMAYVLWTRHLRYNPADPHWANRDRFVLSTGHGSMLLYSLLFLTGYGLTLDDLEHFRRWGSRTPGHPERGVTPGVEVTTGPLGQGFGNAIGMAITERWLAATFNRPGHAVVDHRTYVIASDGDMMEGLSSEAASLAGDLHLGRLIALYDANRVTLSATTDVTFSEDVAARFVAYGWHVQEVDGMDVTAVDAALAAARADDLRPSLIVARTHIGFGSPNKHDTFEAHGEPLGQNEVRLTKRAYEWPEDAKFFVPEEAQLEFDKARDRGTALEEAWRRALDEYRAARPELAAVFDRATAGDLAPRWDASLPVFSPKDGDMSTRDAGGKVLAALAETVPNLVGGSADLDPSTRTALKEKGDFQSVDAPHAGQTPPTQGLAGGLWGYAGRNIHFGVREHAMAAILTGM
;
A
#
# COMPACT_ATOMS: atom_id res chain seq x y z
N ARG A 1 -7.10 -27.70 6.51
CA ARG A 1 -7.35 -27.81 7.96
C ARG A 1 -8.43 -26.84 8.42
N ALA A 2 -8.42 -25.60 7.99
CA ALA A 2 -9.41 -24.58 8.39
C ALA A 2 -10.83 -24.91 7.92
N ALA A 3 -10.99 -25.69 6.85
CA ALA A 3 -12.23 -25.94 6.15
C ALA A 3 -13.00 -24.64 5.81
N SER A 4 -12.26 -23.57 5.58
CA SER A 4 -12.72 -22.21 5.28
C SER A 4 -11.60 -21.43 4.62
N GLY A 5 -11.89 -20.48 3.77
CA GLY A 5 -10.90 -19.60 3.14
C GLY A 5 -11.16 -19.39 1.66
N HIS A 6 -10.29 -18.60 1.04
CA HIS A 6 -10.36 -18.23 -0.37
C HIS A 6 -9.09 -18.75 -1.08
N PRO A 7 -9.06 -20.03 -1.50
CA PRO A 7 -7.85 -20.63 -2.06
C PRO A 7 -7.53 -20.16 -3.48
N GLY A 8 -8.54 -19.75 -4.23
CA GLY A 8 -8.38 -19.51 -5.66
C GLY A 8 -7.48 -18.35 -6.01
N LEU A 9 -7.61 -17.21 -5.31
CA LEU A 9 -6.75 -16.05 -5.55
C LEU A 9 -5.27 -16.35 -5.23
N PRO A 10 -4.90 -16.95 -4.08
CA PRO A 10 -3.50 -17.34 -3.83
C PRO A 10 -2.90 -18.22 -4.92
N MET A 11 -3.69 -19.09 -5.54
CA MET A 11 -3.23 -19.98 -6.61
C MET A 11 -3.03 -19.21 -7.93
N GLY A 12 -3.96 -18.32 -8.29
CA GLY A 12 -3.88 -17.52 -9.52
C GLY A 12 -2.82 -16.42 -9.45
N ALA A 13 -2.73 -15.74 -8.31
CA ALA A 13 -1.81 -14.61 -8.12
C ALA A 13 -0.39 -15.03 -7.71
N ALA A 14 -0.11 -16.32 -7.56
CA ALA A 14 1.18 -16.83 -7.08
C ALA A 14 2.36 -16.35 -7.92
N THR A 15 2.24 -16.36 -9.25
CA THR A 15 3.31 -15.94 -10.17
C THR A 15 3.68 -14.48 -9.97
N MET A 16 2.70 -13.56 -9.97
CA MET A 16 2.97 -12.14 -9.80
C MET A 16 3.55 -11.84 -8.40
N ALA A 17 3.05 -12.51 -7.38
CA ALA A 17 3.54 -12.36 -6.02
C ALA A 17 4.98 -12.90 -5.88
N TYR A 18 5.29 -14.05 -6.46
CA TYR A 18 6.63 -14.61 -6.51
C TYR A 18 7.62 -13.65 -7.16
N VAL A 19 7.31 -13.15 -8.38
CA VAL A 19 8.19 -12.23 -9.09
C VAL A 19 8.43 -10.96 -8.29
N LEU A 20 7.35 -10.37 -7.74
CA LEU A 20 7.46 -9.17 -6.92
C LEU A 20 8.39 -9.40 -5.71
N TRP A 21 8.13 -10.41 -4.91
CA TRP A 21 8.82 -10.64 -3.64
C TRP A 21 10.26 -11.13 -3.81
N THR A 22 10.54 -11.92 -4.85
CA THR A 22 11.89 -12.45 -5.06
C THR A 22 12.79 -11.52 -5.87
N ARG A 23 12.25 -10.60 -6.71
CA ARG A 23 13.07 -9.81 -7.64
C ARG A 23 13.01 -8.30 -7.43
N HIS A 24 11.86 -7.75 -7.02
CA HIS A 24 11.62 -6.31 -7.01
C HIS A 24 11.47 -5.70 -5.64
N LEU A 25 10.74 -6.33 -4.73
CA LEU A 25 10.44 -5.79 -3.41
C LEU A 25 11.69 -5.68 -2.54
N ARG A 26 11.90 -4.53 -1.92
CA ARG A 26 12.97 -4.28 -0.96
C ARG A 26 12.43 -4.43 0.46
N TYR A 27 12.84 -5.45 1.17
CA TYR A 27 12.41 -5.73 2.54
C TYR A 27 13.54 -6.42 3.31
N ASN A 28 13.49 -6.30 4.64
CA ASN A 28 14.32 -7.12 5.52
C ASN A 28 13.43 -7.70 6.62
N PRO A 29 13.20 -9.02 6.67
CA PRO A 29 12.36 -9.64 7.69
C PRO A 29 12.97 -9.56 9.09
N ALA A 30 14.28 -9.35 9.23
CA ALA A 30 14.94 -9.10 10.51
C ALA A 30 14.64 -7.70 11.07
N ASP A 31 14.30 -6.73 10.20
CA ASP A 31 13.80 -5.40 10.58
C ASP A 31 12.53 -5.06 9.80
N PRO A 32 11.36 -5.58 10.20
CA PRO A 32 10.08 -5.28 9.56
C PRO A 32 9.70 -3.79 9.63
N HIS A 33 10.39 -3.00 10.43
CA HIS A 33 10.16 -1.57 10.64
C HIS A 33 11.19 -0.68 9.93
N TRP A 34 12.11 -1.25 9.14
CA TRP A 34 13.05 -0.46 8.34
C TRP A 34 12.33 0.67 7.60
N ALA A 35 12.69 1.92 7.89
CA ALA A 35 11.94 3.09 7.46
C ALA A 35 11.86 3.20 5.93
N ASN A 36 12.91 2.81 5.21
CA ASN A 36 12.99 2.90 3.74
C ASN A 36 12.73 1.56 3.02
N ARG A 37 12.12 0.56 3.71
CA ARG A 37 11.63 -0.64 3.03
C ARG A 37 10.52 -0.30 2.06
N ASP A 38 10.35 -1.06 1.00
CA ASP A 38 9.15 -0.98 0.18
C ASP A 38 7.93 -1.43 0.98
N ARG A 39 6.75 -0.92 0.64
CA ARG A 39 5.47 -1.28 1.26
C ARG A 39 4.74 -2.26 0.36
N PHE A 40 4.18 -3.29 0.95
CA PHE A 40 3.33 -4.24 0.25
C PHE A 40 1.94 -4.30 0.88
N VAL A 41 0.92 -4.09 0.06
CA VAL A 41 -0.49 -4.17 0.48
C VAL A 41 -1.21 -5.24 -0.33
N LEU A 42 -1.83 -6.18 0.35
CA LEU A 42 -2.80 -7.09 -0.25
C LEU A 42 -4.20 -6.50 -0.05
N SER A 43 -4.68 -5.72 -1.02
CA SER A 43 -6.01 -5.08 -0.95
C SER A 43 -7.12 -6.12 -0.97
N THR A 44 -6.95 -7.19 -1.75
CA THR A 44 -7.78 -8.40 -1.74
C THR A 44 -7.54 -9.22 -0.47
N GLY A 45 -7.87 -8.66 0.68
CA GLY A 45 -7.53 -9.26 1.98
C GLY A 45 -8.04 -10.68 2.21
N HIS A 46 -9.09 -11.09 1.50
CA HIS A 46 -9.58 -12.47 1.55
C HIS A 46 -8.56 -13.49 1.03
N GLY A 47 -7.65 -13.09 0.13
CA GLY A 47 -6.51 -13.91 -0.32
C GLY A 47 -5.35 -13.99 0.67
N SER A 48 -5.59 -13.76 1.96
CA SER A 48 -4.60 -13.63 3.04
C SER A 48 -3.54 -14.73 3.09
N MET A 49 -3.88 -15.96 2.70
CA MET A 49 -2.90 -17.06 2.66
C MET A 49 -1.79 -16.84 1.63
N LEU A 50 -2.00 -16.04 0.58
CA LEU A 50 -0.91 -15.61 -0.30
C LEU A 50 0.14 -14.84 0.51
N LEU A 51 -0.31 -13.81 1.24
CA LEU A 51 0.58 -12.98 2.05
C LEU A 51 1.25 -13.78 3.18
N TYR A 52 0.49 -14.62 3.90
CA TYR A 52 1.07 -15.42 4.98
C TYR A 52 2.10 -16.44 4.49
N SER A 53 1.88 -17.02 3.31
CA SER A 53 2.87 -17.92 2.69
C SER A 53 4.15 -17.16 2.32
N LEU A 54 4.04 -15.97 1.76
CA LEU A 54 5.18 -15.10 1.45
C LEU A 54 5.94 -14.70 2.71
N LEU A 55 5.25 -14.26 3.76
CA LEU A 55 5.85 -13.88 5.04
C LEU A 55 6.54 -15.06 5.73
N PHE A 56 5.98 -16.27 5.61
CA PHE A 56 6.60 -17.50 6.09
C PHE A 56 7.89 -17.81 5.31
N LEU A 57 7.81 -17.86 3.98
CA LEU A 57 8.93 -18.22 3.11
C LEU A 57 10.09 -17.21 3.18
N THR A 58 9.77 -15.95 3.40
CA THR A 58 10.77 -14.86 3.50
C THR A 58 11.34 -14.67 4.89
N GLY A 59 10.79 -15.33 5.91
CA GLY A 59 11.37 -15.35 7.26
C GLY A 59 10.89 -14.25 8.21
N TYR A 60 9.67 -13.73 8.06
CA TYR A 60 9.07 -12.78 9.01
C TYR A 60 8.64 -13.37 10.35
N GLY A 61 9.18 -14.54 10.70
CA GLY A 61 8.95 -15.19 11.99
C GLY A 61 7.57 -15.85 12.13
N LEU A 62 6.86 -16.09 11.01
CA LEU A 62 5.76 -17.04 10.99
C LEU A 62 6.31 -18.46 10.99
N THR A 63 5.65 -19.32 11.72
CA THR A 63 5.99 -20.74 11.81
C THR A 63 4.98 -21.58 11.02
N LEU A 64 5.32 -22.84 10.78
CA LEU A 64 4.40 -23.78 10.17
C LEU A 64 3.12 -23.95 11.03
N ASP A 65 3.28 -23.93 12.35
CA ASP A 65 2.17 -24.00 13.29
C ASP A 65 1.21 -22.81 13.12
N ASP A 66 1.74 -21.59 12.91
CA ASP A 66 0.92 -20.41 12.61
C ASP A 66 0.08 -20.61 11.34
N LEU A 67 0.67 -21.17 10.27
CA LEU A 67 -0.07 -21.47 9.02
C LEU A 67 -1.12 -22.57 9.23
N GLU A 68 -0.83 -23.58 10.03
CA GLU A 68 -1.78 -24.64 10.37
C GLU A 68 -2.98 -24.15 11.18
N HIS A 69 -2.80 -23.05 11.95
CA HIS A 69 -3.84 -22.42 12.76
C HIS A 69 -4.58 -21.27 12.05
N PHE A 70 -4.47 -21.18 10.72
CA PHE A 70 -5.17 -20.21 9.91
C PHE A 70 -6.65 -20.09 10.27
N ARG A 71 -7.14 -18.87 10.49
CA ARG A 71 -8.52 -18.55 10.90
C ARG A 71 -8.94 -19.07 12.27
N ARG A 72 -8.01 -19.49 13.13
CA ARG A 72 -8.31 -19.82 14.51
C ARG A 72 -8.28 -18.57 15.38
N TRP A 73 -9.12 -18.55 16.41
CA TRP A 73 -9.13 -17.46 17.38
C TRP A 73 -7.75 -17.30 18.03
N GLY A 74 -7.25 -16.07 18.06
CA GLY A 74 -5.92 -15.77 18.59
C GLY A 74 -4.73 -16.21 17.73
N SER A 75 -4.98 -16.73 16.53
CA SER A 75 -3.91 -17.09 15.59
C SER A 75 -3.21 -15.84 15.03
N ARG A 76 -1.92 -15.98 14.72
CA ARG A 76 -1.13 -14.98 14.00
C ARG A 76 -1.45 -14.92 12.50
N THR A 77 -2.34 -15.81 12.03
CA THR A 77 -2.83 -15.86 10.64
C THR A 77 -4.36 -15.76 10.62
N PRO A 78 -4.92 -14.59 10.98
CA PRO A 78 -6.37 -14.37 10.94
C PRO A 78 -6.93 -14.50 9.52
N GLY A 79 -8.26 -14.50 9.38
CA GLY A 79 -8.94 -14.71 8.09
C GLY A 79 -8.61 -13.65 7.03
N HIS A 80 -8.32 -12.44 7.45
CA HIS A 80 -7.83 -11.32 6.65
C HIS A 80 -6.58 -10.75 7.32
N PRO A 81 -5.66 -10.08 6.59
CA PRO A 81 -4.47 -9.50 7.18
C PRO A 81 -4.81 -8.44 8.24
N GLU A 82 -4.18 -8.52 9.40
CA GLU A 82 -4.35 -7.56 10.49
C GLU A 82 -3.00 -6.98 10.90
N ARG A 83 -2.88 -5.66 10.81
CA ARG A 83 -1.69 -4.93 11.27
C ARG A 83 -1.52 -5.09 12.79
N GLY A 84 -0.30 -5.39 13.21
CA GLY A 84 0.02 -5.61 14.63
C GLY A 84 -0.24 -7.04 15.11
N VAL A 85 -0.94 -7.89 14.35
CA VAL A 85 -1.12 -9.32 14.65
C VAL A 85 -0.08 -10.16 13.91
N THR A 86 0.05 -9.95 12.60
CA THR A 86 1.01 -10.68 11.77
C THR A 86 2.22 -9.78 11.45
N PRO A 87 3.46 -10.17 11.78
CA PRO A 87 4.65 -9.41 11.39
C PRO A 87 4.74 -9.24 9.88
N GLY A 88 5.10 -8.05 9.42
CA GLY A 88 5.20 -7.72 7.99
C GLY A 88 3.88 -7.34 7.31
N VAL A 89 2.74 -7.37 8.02
CA VAL A 89 1.49 -6.82 7.52
C VAL A 89 1.46 -5.31 7.74
N GLU A 90 1.39 -4.56 6.65
CA GLU A 90 1.44 -3.08 6.67
C GLU A 90 0.11 -2.45 7.08
N VAL A 91 -1.01 -3.00 6.63
CA VAL A 91 -2.37 -2.51 6.91
C VAL A 91 -3.34 -3.66 7.10
N THR A 92 -4.38 -3.41 7.89
CA THR A 92 -5.52 -4.31 8.01
C THR A 92 -6.40 -4.19 6.77
N THR A 93 -6.65 -5.30 6.08
CA THR A 93 -7.50 -5.35 4.89
C THR A 93 -8.61 -6.40 5.06
N GLY A 94 -9.57 -6.40 4.16
CA GLY A 94 -10.75 -7.28 4.20
C GLY A 94 -11.89 -6.64 3.41
N PRO A 95 -12.40 -5.46 3.82
CA PRO A 95 -13.28 -4.67 2.98
C PRO A 95 -12.54 -4.26 1.69
N LEU A 96 -13.10 -4.63 0.53
CA LEU A 96 -12.49 -4.40 -0.77
C LEU A 96 -12.29 -2.90 -1.05
N GLY A 97 -11.26 -2.56 -1.81
CA GLY A 97 -10.87 -1.18 -2.13
C GLY A 97 -10.12 -0.44 -1.02
N GLN A 98 -10.33 -0.80 0.27
CA GLN A 98 -9.69 -0.08 1.39
C GLN A 98 -8.17 -0.18 1.33
N GLY A 99 -7.62 -1.37 1.09
CA GLY A 99 -6.19 -1.56 0.94
C GLY A 99 -5.60 -0.78 -0.23
N PHE A 100 -6.34 -0.66 -1.34
CA PHE A 100 -5.94 0.16 -2.47
C PHE A 100 -5.82 1.64 -2.08
N GLY A 101 -6.81 2.18 -1.36
CA GLY A 101 -6.74 3.53 -0.80
C GLY A 101 -5.60 3.72 0.19
N ASN A 102 -5.36 2.73 1.08
CA ASN A 102 -4.22 2.76 2.01
C ASN A 102 -2.86 2.82 1.27
N ALA A 103 -2.70 2.05 0.18
CA ALA A 103 -1.48 2.07 -0.62
C ALA A 103 -1.21 3.46 -1.23
N ILE A 104 -2.25 4.17 -1.64
CA ILE A 104 -2.13 5.55 -2.12
C ILE A 104 -1.70 6.49 -0.99
N GLY A 105 -2.21 6.31 0.22
CA GLY A 105 -1.77 7.04 1.41
C GLY A 105 -0.28 6.82 1.71
N MET A 106 0.20 5.58 1.61
CA MET A 106 1.63 5.27 1.75
C MET A 106 2.49 5.95 0.67
N ALA A 107 2.00 6.01 -0.58
CA ALA A 107 2.72 6.68 -1.67
C ALA A 107 2.75 8.20 -1.49
N ILE A 108 1.68 8.81 -0.98
CA ILE A 108 1.66 10.23 -0.58
C ILE A 108 2.70 10.47 0.52
N THR A 109 2.74 9.63 1.53
CA THR A 109 3.70 9.71 2.63
C THR A 109 5.14 9.61 2.14
N GLU A 110 5.43 8.67 1.23
CA GLU A 110 6.76 8.56 0.62
C GLU A 110 7.16 9.86 -0.08
N ARG A 111 6.29 10.41 -0.94
CA ARG A 111 6.57 11.67 -1.67
C ARG A 111 6.80 12.83 -0.73
N TRP A 112 5.98 12.95 0.33
CA TRP A 112 6.16 13.99 1.33
C TRP A 112 7.48 13.83 2.09
N LEU A 113 7.80 12.64 2.55
CA LEU A 113 9.05 12.35 3.25
C LEU A 113 10.27 12.62 2.35
N ALA A 114 10.24 12.15 1.10
CA ALA A 114 11.30 12.37 0.13
C ALA A 114 11.54 13.87 -0.14
N ALA A 115 10.47 14.62 -0.38
CA ALA A 115 10.55 16.07 -0.60
C ALA A 115 11.02 16.84 0.64
N THR A 116 10.66 16.37 1.83
CA THR A 116 11.01 17.01 3.09
C THR A 116 12.45 16.72 3.51
N PHE A 117 12.92 15.46 3.35
CA PHE A 117 14.16 15.00 3.95
C PHE A 117 15.32 14.78 2.97
N ASN A 118 15.04 14.36 1.71
CA ASN A 118 16.12 14.15 0.76
C ASN A 118 16.86 15.47 0.41
N ARG A 119 18.16 15.37 0.23
CA ARG A 119 19.02 16.49 -0.20
C ARG A 119 19.96 15.99 -1.30
N PRO A 120 20.51 16.89 -2.14
CA PRO A 120 21.50 16.50 -3.13
C PRO A 120 22.65 15.69 -2.50
N GLY A 121 22.89 14.52 -3.03
CA GLY A 121 23.87 13.54 -2.51
C GLY A 121 23.39 12.66 -1.35
N HIS A 122 22.20 12.90 -0.80
CA HIS A 122 21.66 12.16 0.34
C HIS A 122 20.17 11.83 0.10
N ALA A 123 19.88 10.69 -0.51
CA ALA A 123 18.54 10.16 -0.66
C ALA A 123 18.26 9.14 0.46
N VAL A 124 17.55 9.56 1.50
CA VAL A 124 17.21 8.72 2.67
C VAL A 124 15.80 8.11 2.57
N VAL A 125 14.97 8.61 1.64
CA VAL A 125 13.62 8.10 1.35
C VAL A 125 13.49 7.90 -0.15
N ASP A 126 13.32 6.64 -0.57
CA ASP A 126 13.15 6.29 -1.99
C ASP A 126 12.38 4.98 -2.19
N HIS A 127 11.61 4.56 -1.18
CA HIS A 127 10.85 3.32 -1.24
C HIS A 127 9.64 3.42 -2.18
N ARG A 128 9.16 2.25 -2.59
CA ARG A 128 7.94 2.13 -3.40
C ARG A 128 6.82 1.49 -2.61
N THR A 129 5.59 1.73 -3.05
CA THR A 129 4.41 1.04 -2.55
C THR A 129 3.87 0.13 -3.64
N TYR A 130 3.70 -1.14 -3.31
CA TYR A 130 3.11 -2.16 -4.17
C TYR A 130 1.78 -2.61 -3.58
N VAL A 131 0.78 -2.75 -4.43
CA VAL A 131 -0.53 -3.26 -4.02
C VAL A 131 -1.02 -4.32 -4.99
N ILE A 132 -1.51 -5.45 -4.47
CA ILE A 132 -2.29 -6.41 -5.26
C ILE A 132 -3.77 -6.14 -4.99
N ALA A 133 -4.52 -5.90 -6.05
CA ALA A 133 -5.96 -5.66 -6.06
C ALA A 133 -6.64 -6.60 -7.06
N SER A 134 -7.94 -6.84 -6.94
CA SER A 134 -8.70 -7.70 -7.84
C SER A 134 -9.92 -7.01 -8.42
N ASP A 135 -10.69 -7.74 -9.22
CA ASP A 135 -11.94 -7.25 -9.83
C ASP A 135 -12.86 -6.58 -8.80
N GLY A 136 -13.03 -7.17 -7.64
CA GLY A 136 -13.87 -6.61 -6.58
C GLY A 136 -13.34 -5.29 -6.02
N ASP A 137 -12.02 -5.14 -5.84
CA ASP A 137 -11.42 -3.86 -5.46
C ASP A 137 -11.68 -2.79 -6.52
N MET A 138 -11.62 -3.15 -7.82
CA MET A 138 -11.84 -2.21 -8.93
C MET A 138 -13.30 -1.81 -9.10
N MET A 139 -14.26 -2.59 -8.58
CA MET A 139 -15.69 -2.25 -8.54
C MET A 139 -16.01 -1.22 -7.45
N GLU A 140 -15.23 -1.17 -6.37
CA GLU A 140 -15.48 -0.25 -5.27
C GLU A 140 -15.31 1.22 -5.67
N GLY A 141 -16.28 2.06 -5.36
CA GLY A 141 -16.26 3.49 -5.71
C GLY A 141 -15.05 4.22 -5.16
N LEU A 142 -14.63 3.88 -3.93
CA LEU A 142 -13.46 4.50 -3.31
C LEU A 142 -12.16 4.24 -4.09
N SER A 143 -12.03 3.09 -4.79
CA SER A 143 -10.87 2.80 -5.63
C SER A 143 -10.77 3.75 -6.81
N SER A 144 -11.92 4.12 -7.41
CA SER A 144 -11.99 5.12 -8.48
C SER A 144 -11.62 6.51 -7.98
N GLU A 145 -12.15 6.94 -6.84
CA GLU A 145 -11.80 8.19 -6.20
C GLU A 145 -10.29 8.27 -5.90
N ALA A 146 -9.75 7.24 -5.29
CA ALA A 146 -8.35 7.15 -4.88
C ALA A 146 -7.40 7.09 -6.08
N ALA A 147 -7.71 6.28 -7.12
CA ALA A 147 -6.93 6.18 -8.34
C ALA A 147 -6.88 7.50 -9.11
N SER A 148 -8.01 8.20 -9.20
CA SER A 148 -8.09 9.53 -9.81
C SER A 148 -7.18 10.53 -9.10
N LEU A 149 -7.18 10.55 -7.76
CA LEU A 149 -6.31 11.42 -6.98
C LEU A 149 -4.82 11.04 -7.15
N ALA A 150 -4.49 9.74 -7.17
CA ALA A 150 -3.12 9.28 -7.33
C ALA A 150 -2.52 9.70 -8.69
N GLY A 151 -3.33 9.68 -9.75
CA GLY A 151 -2.94 10.17 -11.07
C GLY A 151 -2.70 11.68 -11.07
N ASP A 152 -3.62 12.45 -10.49
CA ASP A 152 -3.52 13.92 -10.37
C ASP A 152 -2.27 14.35 -9.57
N LEU A 153 -1.94 13.60 -8.52
CA LEU A 153 -0.76 13.83 -7.69
C LEU A 153 0.54 13.25 -8.28
N HIS A 154 0.50 12.58 -9.42
CA HIS A 154 1.67 11.99 -10.09
C HIS A 154 2.49 11.09 -9.15
N LEU A 155 1.85 10.13 -8.47
CA LEU A 155 2.50 9.28 -7.48
C LEU A 155 3.30 8.13 -8.13
N GLY A 156 4.38 8.44 -8.84
CA GLY A 156 5.13 7.48 -9.68
C GLY A 156 5.84 6.36 -8.92
N ARG A 157 5.82 6.36 -7.57
CA ARG A 157 6.35 5.25 -6.76
C ARG A 157 5.27 4.29 -6.28
N LEU A 158 4.04 4.44 -6.75
CA LEU A 158 2.93 3.53 -6.55
C LEU A 158 2.80 2.58 -7.73
N ILE A 159 2.83 1.27 -7.46
CA ILE A 159 2.68 0.22 -8.47
C ILE A 159 1.57 -0.72 -8.02
N ALA A 160 0.49 -0.77 -8.78
CA ALA A 160 -0.62 -1.68 -8.57
C ALA A 160 -0.56 -2.86 -9.54
N LEU A 161 -0.66 -4.08 -9.01
CA LEU A 161 -0.88 -5.29 -9.78
C LEU A 161 -2.37 -5.65 -9.64
N TYR A 162 -3.07 -5.59 -10.75
CA TYR A 162 -4.48 -5.94 -10.80
C TYR A 162 -4.63 -7.39 -11.24
N ASP A 163 -5.04 -8.26 -10.32
CA ASP A 163 -5.42 -9.65 -10.56
C ASP A 163 -6.75 -9.71 -11.32
N ALA A 164 -6.67 -9.64 -12.65
CA ALA A 164 -7.80 -9.64 -13.56
C ALA A 164 -8.25 -11.08 -13.86
N ASN A 165 -8.76 -11.78 -12.85
CA ASN A 165 -9.17 -13.18 -12.95
C ASN A 165 -10.63 -13.36 -13.41
N ARG A 166 -11.41 -12.26 -13.48
CA ARG A 166 -12.79 -12.22 -13.97
C ARG A 166 -13.82 -13.02 -13.14
N VAL A 167 -13.52 -13.28 -11.88
CA VAL A 167 -14.42 -14.07 -11.01
C VAL A 167 -14.62 -13.33 -9.69
N THR A 168 -15.88 -13.25 -9.28
CA THR A 168 -16.30 -12.79 -7.95
C THR A 168 -16.88 -13.93 -7.15
N LEU A 169 -17.35 -13.65 -5.92
CA LEU A 169 -17.91 -14.67 -5.04
C LEU A 169 -19.14 -15.35 -5.61
N SER A 170 -19.95 -14.63 -6.38
CA SER A 170 -21.27 -15.11 -6.85
C SER A 170 -21.30 -15.50 -8.32
N ALA A 171 -20.38 -14.98 -9.14
CA ALA A 171 -20.44 -15.15 -10.59
C ALA A 171 -19.13 -14.70 -11.27
N THR A 172 -19.06 -14.85 -12.60
CA THR A 172 -18.07 -14.17 -13.43
C THR A 172 -18.37 -12.67 -13.51
N THR A 173 -17.36 -11.86 -13.79
CA THR A 173 -17.51 -10.39 -13.93
C THR A 173 -18.44 -9.97 -15.04
N ASP A 174 -18.66 -10.81 -16.06
CA ASP A 174 -19.57 -10.52 -17.18
C ASP A 174 -21.01 -10.16 -16.73
N VAL A 175 -21.38 -10.55 -15.51
CA VAL A 175 -22.71 -10.26 -14.94
C VAL A 175 -22.82 -8.83 -14.42
N THR A 176 -21.72 -8.26 -13.86
CA THR A 176 -21.79 -7.01 -13.11
C THR A 176 -20.69 -6.01 -13.43
N PHE A 177 -19.64 -6.41 -14.17
CA PHE A 177 -18.45 -5.59 -14.36
C PHE A 177 -17.88 -5.74 -15.77
N SER A 178 -18.42 -4.95 -16.71
CA SER A 178 -18.08 -4.99 -18.13
C SER A 178 -17.21 -3.80 -18.58
N GLU A 179 -16.78 -2.96 -17.67
CA GLU A 179 -15.97 -1.78 -18.01
C GLU A 179 -14.52 -2.15 -18.38
N ASP A 180 -13.90 -1.28 -19.18
CA ASP A 180 -12.47 -1.34 -19.48
C ASP A 180 -11.68 -0.63 -18.38
N VAL A 181 -11.17 -1.40 -17.41
CA VAL A 181 -10.37 -0.89 -16.29
C VAL A 181 -9.08 -0.26 -16.78
N ALA A 182 -8.43 -0.84 -17.80
CA ALA A 182 -7.19 -0.29 -18.36
C ALA A 182 -7.42 1.11 -18.92
N ALA A 183 -8.45 1.29 -19.75
CA ALA A 183 -8.82 2.59 -20.31
C ALA A 183 -9.21 3.60 -19.21
N ARG A 184 -9.93 3.17 -18.18
CA ARG A 184 -10.26 4.01 -17.02
C ARG A 184 -9.01 4.56 -16.34
N PHE A 185 -8.01 3.72 -16.06
CA PHE A 185 -6.78 4.13 -15.42
C PHE A 185 -5.89 5.00 -16.33
N VAL A 186 -5.88 4.74 -17.65
CA VAL A 186 -5.25 5.65 -18.60
C VAL A 186 -5.88 7.05 -18.53
N ALA A 187 -7.21 7.13 -18.42
CA ALA A 187 -7.91 8.42 -18.27
C ALA A 187 -7.59 9.12 -16.94
N TYR A 188 -7.22 8.38 -15.89
CA TYR A 188 -6.71 8.94 -14.63
C TYR A 188 -5.23 9.39 -14.71
N GLY A 189 -4.55 9.18 -15.82
CA GLY A 189 -3.14 9.56 -15.96
C GLY A 189 -2.13 8.52 -15.47
N TRP A 190 -2.54 7.28 -15.29
CA TRP A 190 -1.65 6.18 -14.90
C TRP A 190 -0.86 5.63 -16.09
N HIS A 191 0.33 5.10 -15.80
CA HIS A 191 1.07 4.21 -16.71
C HIS A 191 0.44 2.82 -16.62
N VAL A 192 -0.18 2.37 -17.73
CA VAL A 192 -0.94 1.11 -17.75
C VAL A 192 -0.25 0.10 -18.66
N GLN A 193 -0.14 -1.13 -18.19
CA GLN A 193 0.39 -2.28 -18.91
C GLN A 193 -0.55 -3.47 -18.75
N GLU A 194 -0.72 -4.27 -19.81
CA GLU A 194 -1.49 -5.52 -19.76
C GLU A 194 -0.56 -6.69 -20.05
N VAL A 195 -0.59 -7.72 -19.18
CA VAL A 195 0.29 -8.89 -19.28
C VAL A 195 -0.46 -10.19 -18.97
N ASP A 196 0.09 -11.29 -19.45
CA ASP A 196 -0.23 -12.61 -18.93
C ASP A 196 0.36 -12.73 -17.51
N GLY A 197 -0.51 -12.74 -16.50
CA GLY A 197 -0.13 -12.84 -15.09
C GLY A 197 0.44 -14.19 -14.70
N MET A 198 0.35 -15.20 -15.57
CA MET A 198 0.95 -16.51 -15.39
C MET A 198 2.36 -16.62 -15.98
N ASP A 199 2.79 -15.65 -16.80
CA ASP A 199 4.13 -15.59 -17.38
C ASP A 199 5.10 -14.80 -16.49
N VAL A 200 6.02 -15.52 -15.85
CA VAL A 200 7.07 -14.94 -14.99
C VAL A 200 7.87 -13.85 -15.70
N THR A 201 8.19 -14.05 -16.99
CA THR A 201 9.00 -13.10 -17.75
C THR A 201 8.24 -11.83 -18.08
N ALA A 202 6.96 -11.96 -18.46
CA ALA A 202 6.09 -10.82 -18.75
C ALA A 202 5.84 -9.97 -17.50
N VAL A 203 5.56 -10.60 -16.36
CA VAL A 203 5.37 -9.92 -15.07
C VAL A 203 6.64 -9.20 -14.61
N ASP A 204 7.82 -9.85 -14.76
CA ASP A 204 9.12 -9.26 -14.41
C ASP A 204 9.42 -8.01 -15.25
N ALA A 205 9.21 -8.10 -16.57
CA ALA A 205 9.40 -6.98 -17.47
C ALA A 205 8.43 -5.81 -17.17
N ALA A 206 7.16 -6.12 -16.87
CA ALA A 206 6.18 -5.09 -16.54
C ALA A 206 6.51 -4.38 -15.20
N LEU A 207 6.94 -5.12 -14.18
CA LEU A 207 7.41 -4.53 -12.93
C LEU A 207 8.66 -3.67 -13.13
N ALA A 208 9.60 -4.10 -13.97
CA ALA A 208 10.78 -3.31 -14.31
C ALA A 208 10.40 -2.00 -15.02
N ALA A 209 9.48 -2.05 -15.99
CA ALA A 209 8.97 -0.87 -16.69
C ALA A 209 8.21 0.09 -15.75
N ALA A 210 7.35 -0.45 -14.87
CA ALA A 210 6.64 0.34 -13.86
C ALA A 210 7.60 1.04 -12.88
N ARG A 211 8.70 0.38 -12.51
CA ARG A 211 9.74 0.98 -11.64
C ARG A 211 10.56 2.06 -12.32
N ALA A 212 10.61 2.06 -13.64
CA ALA A 212 11.31 3.09 -14.42
C ALA A 212 10.48 4.36 -14.63
N ASP A 213 9.16 4.32 -14.43
CA ASP A 213 8.29 5.49 -14.52
C ASP A 213 8.11 6.13 -13.12
N ASP A 214 8.95 7.10 -12.81
CA ASP A 214 8.88 7.84 -11.55
C ASP A 214 7.85 9.00 -11.58
N LEU A 215 7.19 9.24 -12.73
CA LEU A 215 6.27 10.38 -12.91
C LEU A 215 4.80 10.01 -12.76
N ARG A 216 4.45 8.76 -13.06
CA ARG A 216 3.05 8.31 -13.05
C ARG A 216 2.89 7.06 -12.18
N PRO A 217 1.81 6.94 -11.40
CA PRO A 217 1.48 5.67 -10.79
C PRO A 217 1.27 4.61 -11.88
N SER A 218 1.65 3.36 -11.61
CA SER A 218 1.57 2.27 -12.58
C SER A 218 0.51 1.25 -12.22
N LEU A 219 -0.30 0.86 -13.21
CA LEU A 219 -1.20 -0.28 -13.13
C LEU A 219 -0.72 -1.38 -14.08
N ILE A 220 -0.46 -2.56 -13.54
CA ILE A 220 -0.19 -3.78 -14.31
C ILE A 220 -1.45 -4.63 -14.24
N VAL A 221 -2.22 -4.65 -15.34
CA VAL A 221 -3.38 -5.54 -15.49
C VAL A 221 -2.84 -6.93 -15.81
N ALA A 222 -2.76 -7.77 -14.80
CA ALA A 222 -2.27 -9.13 -14.91
C ALA A 222 -3.45 -10.09 -15.11
N ARG A 223 -3.57 -10.66 -16.30
CA ARG A 223 -4.59 -11.66 -16.58
C ARG A 223 -4.20 -12.98 -15.94
N THR A 224 -4.99 -13.44 -15.00
CA THR A 224 -4.75 -14.66 -14.23
C THR A 224 -5.92 -15.62 -14.30
N HIS A 225 -5.74 -16.77 -13.67
CA HIS A 225 -6.76 -17.83 -13.58
C HIS A 225 -7.00 -18.17 -12.11
N ILE A 226 -8.16 -17.86 -11.58
CA ILE A 226 -8.51 -18.22 -10.20
C ILE A 226 -8.52 -19.73 -10.02
N GLY A 227 -7.95 -20.23 -8.91
CA GLY A 227 -7.87 -21.68 -8.69
C GLY A 227 -6.97 -22.40 -9.70
N PHE A 228 -5.96 -21.72 -10.26
CA PHE A 228 -5.05 -22.27 -11.26
C PHE A 228 -4.52 -23.66 -10.84
N GLY A 229 -4.54 -24.60 -11.80
CA GLY A 229 -4.11 -25.99 -11.57
C GLY A 229 -5.17 -26.89 -10.93
N SER A 230 -6.31 -26.38 -10.48
CA SER A 230 -7.43 -27.19 -10.00
C SER A 230 -8.20 -27.78 -11.20
N PRO A 231 -8.25 -29.09 -11.40
CA PRO A 231 -8.86 -29.66 -12.60
C PRO A 231 -10.36 -29.39 -12.74
N ASN A 232 -11.09 -29.25 -11.63
CA ASN A 232 -12.54 -29.10 -11.67
C ASN A 232 -13.04 -27.72 -11.17
N LYS A 233 -12.16 -26.90 -10.55
CA LYS A 233 -12.54 -25.59 -9.98
C LYS A 233 -11.78 -24.42 -10.57
N HIS A 234 -10.92 -24.64 -11.56
CA HIS A 234 -10.22 -23.59 -12.29
C HIS A 234 -11.23 -22.65 -12.95
N ASP A 235 -11.04 -21.34 -12.80
CA ASP A 235 -11.92 -20.28 -13.34
C ASP A 235 -13.38 -20.37 -12.92
N THR A 236 -13.65 -20.94 -11.76
CA THR A 236 -15.02 -21.02 -11.22
C THR A 236 -15.17 -20.17 -9.96
N PHE A 237 -16.42 -19.75 -9.69
CA PHE A 237 -16.73 -18.99 -8.47
C PHE A 237 -16.57 -19.85 -7.19
N GLU A 238 -16.68 -21.18 -7.29
CA GLU A 238 -16.42 -22.09 -6.17
C GLU A 238 -14.98 -22.03 -5.69
N ALA A 239 -14.00 -21.73 -6.60
CA ALA A 239 -12.62 -21.53 -6.20
C ALA A 239 -12.42 -20.22 -5.44
N HIS A 240 -13.31 -19.22 -5.61
CA HIS A 240 -13.17 -17.92 -4.99
C HIS A 240 -13.28 -18.00 -3.47
N GLY A 241 -14.40 -18.45 -2.92
CA GLY A 241 -14.71 -18.33 -1.49
C GLY A 241 -14.91 -19.65 -0.74
N GLU A 242 -14.74 -20.79 -1.39
CA GLU A 242 -14.94 -22.11 -0.80
C GLU A 242 -13.65 -22.93 -0.74
N PRO A 243 -13.49 -23.77 0.29
CA PRO A 243 -12.42 -24.76 0.30
C PRO A 243 -12.48 -25.67 -0.92
N LEU A 244 -11.36 -25.99 -1.53
CA LEU A 244 -11.31 -26.91 -2.67
C LEU A 244 -11.88 -28.30 -2.33
N GLY A 245 -11.75 -28.72 -1.07
CA GLY A 245 -12.09 -30.08 -0.62
C GLY A 245 -10.91 -31.04 -0.80
N GLN A 246 -10.88 -32.10 0.00
CA GLN A 246 -9.73 -33.02 0.06
C GLN A 246 -9.42 -33.69 -1.29
N ASN A 247 -10.48 -34.10 -2.02
CA ASN A 247 -10.29 -34.75 -3.31
C ASN A 247 -9.70 -33.77 -4.34
N GLU A 248 -10.24 -32.56 -4.42
CA GLU A 248 -9.76 -31.54 -5.37
C GLU A 248 -8.33 -31.10 -5.04
N VAL A 249 -7.97 -30.98 -3.76
CA VAL A 249 -6.58 -30.72 -3.32
C VAL A 249 -5.64 -31.82 -3.84
N ARG A 250 -6.02 -33.10 -3.78
CA ARG A 250 -5.20 -34.19 -4.31
C ARG A 250 -5.06 -34.11 -5.84
N LEU A 251 -6.15 -33.85 -6.54
CA LEU A 251 -6.13 -33.68 -7.99
C LEU A 251 -5.28 -32.49 -8.41
N THR A 252 -5.38 -31.37 -7.71
CA THR A 252 -4.55 -30.15 -7.94
C THR A 252 -3.08 -30.44 -7.71
N LYS A 253 -2.72 -31.12 -6.62
CA LYS A 253 -1.33 -31.53 -6.38
C LYS A 253 -0.79 -32.43 -7.50
N ARG A 254 -1.59 -33.35 -7.98
CA ARG A 254 -1.23 -34.20 -9.12
C ARG A 254 -1.02 -33.39 -10.40
N ALA A 255 -1.88 -32.40 -10.65
CA ALA A 255 -1.74 -31.51 -11.81
C ALA A 255 -0.48 -30.65 -11.74
N TYR A 256 -0.01 -30.32 -10.52
CA TYR A 256 1.27 -29.62 -10.28
C TYR A 256 2.47 -30.58 -10.19
N GLU A 257 2.30 -31.88 -10.38
CA GLU A 257 3.32 -32.91 -10.14
C GLU A 257 3.89 -32.86 -8.69
N TRP A 258 3.03 -32.48 -7.75
CA TRP A 258 3.36 -32.31 -6.34
C TRP A 258 3.05 -33.56 -5.53
N PRO A 259 3.81 -33.86 -4.47
CA PRO A 259 3.53 -35.03 -3.63
C PRO A 259 2.10 -34.97 -3.03
N GLU A 260 1.23 -35.89 -3.42
CA GLU A 260 -0.23 -35.86 -3.08
C GLU A 260 -0.49 -35.85 -1.58
N ASP A 261 0.27 -36.65 -0.82
CA ASP A 261 0.11 -36.83 0.63
C ASP A 261 0.88 -35.80 1.48
N ALA A 262 1.84 -35.10 0.88
CA ALA A 262 2.62 -34.10 1.60
C ALA A 262 1.75 -32.92 2.02
N LYS A 263 1.92 -32.45 3.26
CA LYS A 263 1.25 -31.25 3.77
C LYS A 263 2.30 -30.19 4.07
N PHE A 264 2.02 -28.97 3.68
CA PHE A 264 2.95 -27.83 3.87
C PHE A 264 4.37 -28.13 3.36
N PHE A 265 4.45 -28.82 2.26
CA PHE A 265 5.72 -29.15 1.63
C PHE A 265 6.28 -27.94 0.89
N VAL A 266 7.50 -27.56 1.20
CA VAL A 266 8.26 -26.51 0.51
C VAL A 266 9.48 -27.17 -0.12
N PRO A 267 9.64 -27.17 -1.45
CA PRO A 267 10.85 -27.65 -2.09
C PRO A 267 12.06 -26.82 -1.66
N GLU A 268 13.22 -27.45 -1.55
CA GLU A 268 14.46 -26.79 -1.16
C GLU A 268 14.82 -25.68 -2.14
N GLU A 269 14.61 -25.89 -3.44
CA GLU A 269 14.90 -24.93 -4.49
C GLU A 269 14.03 -23.66 -4.33
N ALA A 270 12.76 -23.82 -3.95
CA ALA A 270 11.87 -22.69 -3.70
C ALA A 270 12.34 -21.90 -2.47
N GLN A 271 12.71 -22.57 -1.37
CA GLN A 271 13.23 -21.91 -0.18
C GLN A 271 14.51 -21.13 -0.49
N LEU A 272 15.43 -21.70 -1.27
CA LEU A 272 16.67 -21.03 -1.67
C LEU A 272 16.45 -19.74 -2.45
N GLU A 273 15.41 -19.66 -3.29
CA GLU A 273 15.08 -18.42 -4.01
C GLU A 273 14.58 -17.32 -3.05
N PHE A 274 13.76 -17.67 -2.07
CA PHE A 274 13.31 -16.71 -1.04
C PHE A 274 14.45 -16.31 -0.10
N ASP A 275 15.37 -17.21 0.23
CA ASP A 275 16.56 -16.91 1.03
C ASP A 275 17.48 -15.89 0.33
N LYS A 276 17.72 -16.06 -0.98
CA LYS A 276 18.48 -15.07 -1.79
C LYS A 276 17.82 -13.68 -1.74
N ALA A 277 16.49 -13.61 -1.81
CA ALA A 277 15.76 -12.35 -1.75
C ALA A 277 15.90 -11.69 -0.36
N ARG A 278 15.85 -12.48 0.71
CA ARG A 278 16.09 -12.02 2.09
C ARG A 278 17.52 -11.47 2.25
N ASP A 279 18.52 -12.19 1.77
CA ASP A 279 19.94 -11.79 1.89
C ASP A 279 20.19 -10.48 1.12
N ARG A 280 19.58 -10.34 -0.08
CA ARG A 280 19.57 -9.07 -0.82
C ARG A 280 18.97 -7.95 -0.01
N GLY A 281 17.82 -8.18 0.65
CA GLY A 281 17.14 -7.19 1.48
C GLY A 281 17.99 -6.72 2.65
N THR A 282 18.64 -7.63 3.33
CA THR A 282 19.59 -7.33 4.42
C THR A 282 20.72 -6.41 3.93
N ALA A 283 21.34 -6.75 2.79
CA ALA A 283 22.43 -5.92 2.21
C ALA A 283 21.94 -4.52 1.81
N LEU A 284 20.71 -4.39 1.30
CA LEU A 284 20.10 -3.11 0.94
C LEU A 284 19.85 -2.23 2.18
N GLU A 285 19.36 -2.81 3.25
CA GLU A 285 19.17 -2.07 4.49
C GLU A 285 20.50 -1.62 5.10
N GLU A 286 21.51 -2.48 5.14
CA GLU A 286 22.84 -2.10 5.62
C GLU A 286 23.45 -0.94 4.81
N ALA A 287 23.27 -0.96 3.48
CA ALA A 287 23.69 0.15 2.62
C ALA A 287 22.93 1.45 2.94
N TRP A 288 21.62 1.34 3.15
CA TRP A 288 20.79 2.47 3.54
C TRP A 288 21.17 3.03 4.92
N ARG A 289 21.46 2.16 5.91
CA ARG A 289 21.90 2.60 7.24
C ARG A 289 23.20 3.39 7.18
N ARG A 290 24.17 2.96 6.36
CA ARG A 290 25.41 3.73 6.11
C ARG A 290 25.12 5.11 5.50
N ALA A 291 24.26 5.17 4.48
CA ALA A 291 23.85 6.44 3.87
C ALA A 291 23.10 7.36 4.86
N LEU A 292 22.29 6.79 5.76
CA LEU A 292 21.61 7.54 6.82
C LEU A 292 22.60 8.11 7.85
N ASP A 293 23.66 7.37 8.19
CA ASP A 293 24.69 7.86 9.12
C ASP A 293 25.50 9.01 8.48
N GLU A 294 25.80 8.94 7.19
CA GLU A 294 26.39 10.05 6.43
C GLU A 294 25.47 11.28 6.41
N TYR A 295 24.17 11.06 6.22
CA TYR A 295 23.16 12.11 6.27
C TYR A 295 23.08 12.76 7.66
N ARG A 296 23.10 11.97 8.73
CA ARG A 296 23.10 12.46 10.12
C ARG A 296 24.33 13.34 10.41
N ALA A 297 25.48 12.94 9.89
CA ALA A 297 26.70 13.74 10.01
C ALA A 297 26.63 15.07 9.22
N ALA A 298 26.07 15.04 8.01
CA ALA A 298 25.98 16.20 7.12
C ALA A 298 24.81 17.15 7.47
N ARG A 299 23.74 16.65 8.06
CA ARG A 299 22.48 17.38 8.30
C ARG A 299 21.87 17.03 9.67
N PRO A 300 22.57 17.25 10.80
CA PRO A 300 22.16 16.73 12.11
C PRO A 300 20.77 17.20 12.57
N GLU A 301 20.39 18.44 12.32
CA GLU A 301 19.09 18.98 12.72
C GLU A 301 17.94 18.31 11.92
N LEU A 302 18.11 18.20 10.60
CA LEU A 302 17.09 17.59 9.74
C LEU A 302 16.98 16.09 9.98
N ALA A 303 18.11 15.42 10.20
CA ALA A 303 18.16 14.01 10.57
C ALA A 303 17.43 13.73 11.90
N ALA A 304 17.59 14.61 12.90
CA ALA A 304 16.87 14.47 14.16
C ALA A 304 15.35 14.61 14.02
N VAL A 305 14.88 15.41 13.05
CA VAL A 305 13.44 15.48 12.72
C VAL A 305 13.00 14.21 11.99
N PHE A 306 13.80 13.71 11.05
CA PHE A 306 13.55 12.47 10.33
C PHE A 306 13.45 11.27 11.29
N ASP A 307 14.41 11.12 12.19
CA ASP A 307 14.44 10.03 13.17
C ASP A 307 13.19 10.03 14.06
N ARG A 308 12.77 11.21 14.54
CA ARG A 308 11.52 11.33 15.31
C ARG A 308 10.28 11.02 14.48
N ALA A 309 10.20 11.55 13.26
CA ALA A 309 9.05 11.35 12.39
C ALA A 309 8.85 9.86 12.05
N THR A 310 9.95 9.14 11.77
CA THR A 310 9.92 7.70 11.45
C THR A 310 9.70 6.81 12.66
N ALA A 311 10.10 7.26 13.86
CA ALA A 311 9.82 6.58 15.12
C ALA A 311 8.38 6.81 15.64
N GLY A 312 7.64 7.78 15.07
CA GLY A 312 6.34 8.22 15.58
C GLY A 312 6.44 9.06 16.85
N ASP A 313 7.63 9.61 17.15
CA ASP A 313 7.87 10.41 18.34
C ASP A 313 7.50 11.87 18.14
N LEU A 314 6.92 12.48 19.16
CA LEU A 314 6.65 13.90 19.21
C LEU A 314 7.82 14.69 19.84
N ALA A 315 8.01 15.92 19.39
CA ALA A 315 9.03 16.78 19.98
C ALA A 315 8.70 17.09 21.46
N PRO A 316 9.72 17.31 22.31
CA PRO A 316 9.46 17.73 23.69
C PRO A 316 8.59 19.00 23.72
N ARG A 317 7.57 19.01 24.57
CA ARG A 317 6.62 20.15 24.72
C ARG A 317 5.83 20.47 23.45
N TRP A 318 5.55 19.50 22.59
CA TRP A 318 4.71 19.65 21.39
C TRP A 318 3.33 20.26 21.67
N ASP A 319 2.84 20.07 22.88
CA ASP A 319 1.53 20.52 23.40
C ASP A 319 1.56 21.91 24.09
N ALA A 320 2.74 22.51 24.25
CA ALA A 320 2.92 23.73 25.05
C ALA A 320 2.18 24.98 24.48
N SER A 321 1.87 24.95 23.18
CA SER A 321 1.16 26.04 22.48
C SER A 321 -0.33 25.78 22.30
N LEU A 322 -0.85 24.65 22.83
CA LEU A 322 -2.26 24.34 22.67
C LEU A 322 -3.15 25.37 23.38
N PRO A 323 -4.21 25.86 22.72
CA PRO A 323 -5.14 26.80 23.33
C PRO A 323 -5.92 26.14 24.48
N VAL A 324 -6.06 26.88 25.56
CA VAL A 324 -6.94 26.52 26.67
C VAL A 324 -8.21 27.32 26.56
N PHE A 325 -9.33 26.63 26.37
CA PHE A 325 -10.66 27.28 26.27
C PHE A 325 -11.32 27.40 27.65
N SER A 326 -11.95 28.51 27.87
CA SER A 326 -12.65 28.82 29.13
C SER A 326 -14.02 29.41 28.86
N PRO A 327 -14.92 29.41 29.82
CA PRO A 327 -16.23 30.08 29.68
C PRO A 327 -16.15 31.58 29.37
N LYS A 328 -14.99 32.20 29.62
CA LYS A 328 -14.77 33.62 29.31
C LYS A 328 -14.56 33.90 27.81
N ASP A 329 -14.22 32.85 27.05
CA ASP A 329 -14.00 32.97 25.59
C ASP A 329 -15.32 33.02 24.80
N GLY A 330 -16.45 32.89 25.51
CA GLY A 330 -17.78 32.86 24.90
C GLY A 330 -18.08 31.54 24.18
N ASP A 331 -19.23 31.52 23.50
CA ASP A 331 -19.64 30.35 22.72
C ASP A 331 -18.79 30.19 21.47
N MET A 332 -18.35 28.99 21.23
CA MET A 332 -17.50 28.63 20.09
C MET A 332 -17.97 27.29 19.48
N SER A 333 -18.01 27.21 18.14
CA SER A 333 -18.25 25.92 17.48
C SER A 333 -17.09 24.97 17.68
N THR A 334 -17.37 23.65 17.72
CA THR A 334 -16.31 22.63 17.84
C THR A 334 -15.34 22.68 16.68
N ARG A 335 -15.78 23.02 15.46
CA ARG A 335 -14.90 23.19 14.29
C ARG A 335 -13.96 24.39 14.44
N ASP A 336 -14.39 25.50 15.02
CA ASP A 336 -13.52 26.66 15.25
C ASP A 336 -12.51 26.36 16.37
N ALA A 337 -12.94 25.66 17.43
CA ALA A 337 -12.02 25.17 18.46
C ALA A 337 -10.99 24.18 17.89
N GLY A 338 -11.45 23.21 17.10
CA GLY A 338 -10.59 22.25 16.41
C GLY A 338 -9.58 22.93 15.48
N GLY A 339 -10.02 23.91 14.69
CA GLY A 339 -9.12 24.67 13.81
C GLY A 339 -8.03 25.42 14.57
N LYS A 340 -8.34 26.01 15.73
CA LYS A 340 -7.34 26.68 16.60
C LYS A 340 -6.34 25.68 17.16
N VAL A 341 -6.79 24.51 17.60
CA VAL A 341 -5.90 23.43 18.08
C VAL A 341 -5.01 22.94 16.94
N LEU A 342 -5.57 22.68 15.77
CA LEU A 342 -4.85 22.20 14.60
C LEU A 342 -3.77 23.20 14.15
N ALA A 343 -4.09 24.50 14.14
CA ALA A 343 -3.13 25.55 13.84
C ALA A 343 -1.96 25.59 14.83
N ALA A 344 -2.23 25.42 16.13
CA ALA A 344 -1.17 25.35 17.15
C ALA A 344 -0.29 24.08 16.99
N LEU A 345 -0.90 22.92 16.72
CA LEU A 345 -0.18 21.68 16.44
C LEU A 345 0.70 21.79 15.18
N ALA A 346 0.23 22.50 14.16
CA ALA A 346 0.97 22.68 12.92
C ALA A 346 2.34 23.37 13.12
N GLU A 347 2.49 24.16 14.19
CA GLU A 347 3.76 24.82 14.52
C GLU A 347 4.75 23.88 15.22
N THR A 348 4.27 22.92 15.97
CA THR A 348 5.10 22.08 16.85
C THR A 348 5.25 20.64 16.33
N VAL A 349 4.37 20.20 15.43
CA VAL A 349 4.37 18.85 14.84
C VAL A 349 4.62 18.98 13.33
N PRO A 350 5.89 18.98 12.89
CA PRO A 350 6.24 19.24 11.49
C PRO A 350 5.73 18.19 10.51
N ASN A 351 5.48 16.97 10.96
CA ASN A 351 4.95 15.85 10.19
C ASN A 351 3.41 15.71 10.25
N LEU A 352 2.73 16.73 10.76
CA LEU A 352 1.27 16.81 10.66
C LEU A 352 0.89 17.22 9.23
N VAL A 353 0.38 16.26 8.46
CA VAL A 353 -0.05 16.41 7.07
C VAL A 353 -1.49 15.93 6.96
N GLY A 354 -2.30 16.59 6.18
CA GLY A 354 -3.69 16.21 6.01
C GLY A 354 -4.45 17.19 5.12
N GLY A 355 -5.77 17.19 5.18
CA GLY A 355 -6.56 18.08 4.34
C GLY A 355 -8.05 17.87 4.47
N SER A 356 -8.78 18.22 3.43
CA SER A 356 -10.23 18.17 3.37
C SER A 356 -10.70 17.68 2.00
N ALA A 357 -11.87 17.06 1.97
CA ALA A 357 -12.58 16.71 0.74
C ALA A 357 -13.43 17.91 0.27
N ASP A 358 -12.73 19.01 -0.09
CA ASP A 358 -13.32 20.26 -0.58
C ASP A 358 -14.23 21.01 0.44
N LEU A 359 -13.97 20.80 1.74
CA LEU A 359 -14.80 21.38 2.81
C LEU A 359 -14.03 22.32 3.74
N ASP A 360 -12.79 22.68 3.42
CA ASP A 360 -11.92 23.42 4.33
C ASP A 360 -12.53 24.70 4.91
N PRO A 361 -13.17 25.57 4.17
CA PRO A 361 -13.74 26.81 4.77
C PRO A 361 -14.70 26.52 5.92
N SER A 362 -15.37 25.36 5.89
CA SER A 362 -16.30 24.92 6.93
C SER A 362 -15.62 24.08 8.01
N THR A 363 -14.68 23.21 7.66
CA THR A 363 -14.01 22.28 8.59
C THR A 363 -12.85 22.92 9.35
N ARG A 364 -12.30 24.02 8.86
CA ARG A 364 -11.14 24.72 9.44
C ARG A 364 -9.89 23.83 9.52
N THR A 365 -9.68 22.99 8.53
CA THR A 365 -8.56 22.03 8.50
C THR A 365 -7.32 22.52 7.79
N ALA A 366 -7.36 23.65 7.06
CA ALA A 366 -6.20 24.19 6.38
C ALA A 366 -5.09 24.61 7.37
N LEU A 367 -3.89 24.11 7.12
CA LEU A 367 -2.67 24.52 7.81
C LEU A 367 -2.09 25.72 7.07
N LYS A 368 -2.43 26.93 7.54
CA LYS A 368 -2.05 28.20 6.89
C LYS A 368 -0.53 28.32 6.76
N GLU A 369 -0.08 28.75 5.57
CA GLU A 369 1.35 28.94 5.23
C GLU A 369 2.20 27.67 5.33
N LYS A 370 1.58 26.47 5.38
CA LYS A 370 2.31 25.19 5.44
C LYS A 370 2.43 24.49 4.08
N GLY A 371 2.05 25.20 3.01
CA GLY A 371 2.15 24.69 1.64
C GLY A 371 1.06 23.70 1.25
N ASP A 372 0.87 23.55 -0.04
CA ASP A 372 -0.12 22.67 -0.65
C ASP A 372 0.59 21.50 -1.33
N PHE A 373 0.24 20.27 -0.93
CA PHE A 373 0.83 19.05 -1.46
C PHE A 373 0.34 18.81 -2.88
N GLN A 374 1.25 18.86 -3.85
CA GLN A 374 0.93 18.66 -5.25
C GLN A 374 2.18 18.30 -6.05
N SER A 375 2.00 17.71 -7.23
CA SER A 375 3.09 17.50 -8.17
C SER A 375 3.67 18.83 -8.67
N VAL A 376 4.99 18.89 -8.75
CA VAL A 376 5.69 20.03 -9.37
C VAL A 376 5.52 20.05 -10.90
N ASP A 377 5.13 18.93 -11.49
CA ASP A 377 4.88 18.75 -12.91
C ASP A 377 3.38 18.90 -13.28
N ALA A 378 2.54 19.21 -12.27
CA ALA A 378 1.12 19.46 -12.51
C ALA A 378 0.93 20.64 -13.50
N PRO A 379 -0.13 20.65 -14.33
CA PRO A 379 -0.36 21.71 -15.33
C PRO A 379 -0.34 23.14 -14.78
N HIS A 380 -0.52 23.28 -13.48
CA HIS A 380 -0.53 24.54 -12.76
C HIS A 380 0.72 24.78 -11.90
N ALA A 381 1.70 23.88 -11.95
CA ALA A 381 2.96 24.04 -11.24
C ALA A 381 3.69 25.31 -11.70
N GLY A 382 4.15 26.12 -10.75
CA GLY A 382 4.84 27.39 -11.04
C GLY A 382 3.91 28.55 -11.40
N GLN A 383 2.62 28.34 -11.59
CA GLN A 383 1.66 29.44 -11.60
C GLN A 383 1.43 29.84 -10.14
N THR A 384 1.61 31.12 -9.79
CA THR A 384 1.05 31.64 -8.55
C THR A 384 -0.47 31.56 -8.74
N PRO A 385 -1.16 30.58 -8.22
CA PRO A 385 -2.55 30.51 -8.53
C PRO A 385 -3.25 31.61 -7.75
N PRO A 386 -4.06 32.40 -8.39
CA PRO A 386 -5.13 33.10 -7.70
C PRO A 386 -6.23 32.08 -7.36
N THR A 387 -5.86 30.95 -6.79
CA THR A 387 -6.79 29.91 -6.43
C THR A 387 -7.35 30.26 -5.06
N GLN A 388 -8.60 30.58 -5.03
CA GLN A 388 -9.36 30.62 -3.79
C GLN A 388 -9.19 29.26 -3.09
N GLY A 389 -8.89 29.29 -1.79
CA GLY A 389 -8.83 28.09 -0.97
C GLY A 389 -7.48 27.44 -0.79
N LEU A 390 -6.40 28.00 -1.38
CA LEU A 390 -5.05 27.54 -1.05
C LEU A 390 -4.65 27.99 0.35
N ALA A 391 -3.94 27.12 1.05
CA ALA A 391 -3.48 27.39 2.41
C ALA A 391 -2.32 28.39 2.48
N GLY A 392 -1.66 28.66 1.37
CA GLY A 392 -0.45 29.47 1.29
C GLY A 392 0.81 28.69 1.55
N GLY A 393 1.97 29.30 1.25
CA GLY A 393 3.28 28.65 1.32
C GLY A 393 3.69 28.00 0.00
N LEU A 394 4.56 26.98 0.07
CA LEU A 394 5.10 26.33 -1.11
C LEU A 394 4.10 25.37 -1.75
N TRP A 395 4.06 25.38 -3.07
CA TRP A 395 3.39 24.37 -3.86
C TRP A 395 4.35 23.24 -4.21
N GLY A 396 4.03 22.02 -3.83
CA GLY A 396 4.90 20.87 -4.10
C GLY A 396 4.74 19.75 -3.06
N TYR A 397 5.44 18.66 -3.25
CA TYR A 397 5.32 17.47 -2.36
C TYR A 397 5.76 17.70 -0.90
N ALA A 398 6.44 18.81 -0.58
CA ALA A 398 6.72 19.21 0.80
C ALA A 398 5.54 19.95 1.46
N GLY A 399 4.48 20.27 0.71
CA GLY A 399 3.27 20.88 1.24
C GLY A 399 2.57 19.97 2.23
N ARG A 400 1.90 20.56 3.22
CA ARG A 400 1.25 19.82 4.31
C ARG A 400 -0.26 19.77 4.19
N ASN A 401 -0.83 20.49 3.23
CA ASN A 401 -2.26 20.49 2.92
C ASN A 401 -2.51 19.63 1.68
N ILE A 402 -3.31 18.58 1.83
CA ILE A 402 -3.72 17.69 0.74
C ILE A 402 -5.12 18.08 0.32
N HIS A 403 -5.28 18.41 -0.95
CA HIS A 403 -6.60 18.69 -1.54
C HIS A 403 -7.18 17.40 -2.10
N PHE A 404 -8.03 16.74 -1.31
CA PHE A 404 -8.64 15.47 -1.74
C PHE A 404 -9.71 15.67 -2.83
N GLY A 405 -10.25 16.90 -2.99
CA GLY A 405 -11.44 17.13 -3.79
C GLY A 405 -12.67 16.44 -3.17
N VAL A 406 -13.77 16.36 -3.88
CA VAL A 406 -15.01 15.71 -3.38
C VAL A 406 -14.83 14.17 -3.44
N ARG A 407 -14.04 13.61 -2.51
CA ARG A 407 -13.65 12.20 -2.42
C ARG A 407 -13.55 11.74 -0.96
N GLU A 408 -14.62 11.85 -0.20
CA GLU A 408 -14.64 11.61 1.26
C GLU A 408 -14.29 10.16 1.60
N HIS A 409 -14.77 9.18 0.81
CA HIS A 409 -14.49 7.77 1.06
C HIS A 409 -13.01 7.42 0.82
N ALA A 410 -12.45 7.89 -0.29
CA ALA A 410 -11.03 7.72 -0.56
C ALA A 410 -10.16 8.48 0.44
N MET A 411 -10.53 9.69 0.85
CA MET A 411 -9.83 10.47 1.87
C MET A 411 -9.67 9.65 3.15
N ALA A 412 -10.74 9.03 3.64
CA ALA A 412 -10.68 8.23 4.86
C ALA A 412 -9.73 7.02 4.71
N ALA A 413 -9.80 6.29 3.59
CA ALA A 413 -8.91 5.18 3.32
C ALA A 413 -7.45 5.62 3.14
N ILE A 414 -7.20 6.70 2.42
CA ILE A 414 -5.86 7.28 2.20
C ILE A 414 -5.22 7.68 3.53
N LEU A 415 -5.95 8.41 4.38
CA LEU A 415 -5.45 8.83 5.69
C LEU A 415 -5.12 7.64 6.60
N THR A 416 -5.82 6.52 6.45
CA THR A 416 -5.48 5.29 7.20
C THR A 416 -4.15 4.68 6.75
N GLY A 417 -3.73 4.91 5.52
CA GLY A 417 -2.46 4.46 4.95
C GLY A 417 -1.28 5.40 5.22
N MET A 418 -1.54 6.65 5.54
CA MET A 418 -0.51 7.65 5.85
C MET A 418 0.04 7.46 7.26
#